data_bbb917e0740470e8b9d6ce491403a5d6
#
_entry.id   bbb917e0740470e8b9d6ce491403a5d6
#
_cell.length_a   1.000
_cell.length_b   1.000
_cell.length_c   1.000
_cell.angle_alpha   90.00
_cell.angle_beta   90.00
_cell.angle_gamma   90.00
#
_symmetry.space_group_name_H-M   'P 1'
#
loop_
_entity.id
_entity.type
_entity.pdbx_description
1 polymer ?
#
loop_
_entity_poly.entity_id
_entity_poly.type
_entity_poly.pdbx_seq_one_letter_code
_entity_poly.pdbx_strand_id
1 'polypeptide(L)'
;MTEGIAFWSTTRQAEAIRNGEISSRDLLELLIARVETINPDLNAVITLDLEGARSLADEADVNLKNGDVVGPLHGIPITIKDALETEGLRSTGGATELHNNIPSKDAGVVAAVKEAGAIVFGKTNLPRWSGDIQAFNEMFGTTVNPWDGERVPGGSSGGAAAAVSAGLSSFEIGTDIGGSIRFPASFCGVFGHKPSWGVVPSTGYLDH
;
A
#
# COMPACT_ATOMS: atom_id res chain seq x y z
N MET A 1 3.54 -3.02 -23.79
CA MET A 1 4.25 -4.09 -23.05
C MET A 1 4.42 -3.80 -21.57
N THR A 2 4.45 -2.56 -21.12
CA THR A 2 4.68 -2.17 -19.70
C THR A 2 3.47 -2.35 -18.79
N GLU A 3 2.23 -2.22 -19.26
CA GLU A 3 1.01 -2.34 -18.42
C GLU A 3 0.88 -3.69 -17.70
N GLY A 4 1.35 -4.78 -18.30
CA GLY A 4 1.31 -6.11 -17.69
C GLY A 4 2.17 -6.25 -16.43
N ILE A 5 3.21 -5.43 -16.26
CA ILE A 5 4.15 -5.48 -15.14
C ILE A 5 3.46 -5.13 -13.81
N ALA A 6 2.48 -4.21 -13.83
CA ALA A 6 1.72 -3.83 -12.64
C ALA A 6 0.93 -5.00 -12.03
N PHE A 7 0.65 -6.05 -12.81
CA PHE A 7 -0.08 -7.25 -12.38
C PHE A 7 0.82 -8.48 -12.18
N TRP A 8 2.14 -8.34 -12.31
CA TRP A 8 3.04 -9.41 -11.90
C TRP A 8 2.99 -9.61 -10.39
N SER A 9 3.26 -10.83 -9.94
CA SER A 9 3.46 -11.05 -8.51
C SER A 9 4.64 -10.21 -8.02
N THR A 10 4.58 -9.78 -6.77
CA THR A 10 5.69 -9.02 -6.13
C THR A 10 7.01 -9.77 -6.21
N THR A 11 6.98 -11.11 -6.09
CA THR A 11 8.16 -11.96 -6.29
C THR A 11 8.75 -11.77 -7.69
N ARG A 12 7.90 -11.79 -8.73
CA ARG A 12 8.37 -11.58 -10.11
C ARG A 12 8.89 -10.16 -10.35
N GLN A 13 8.26 -9.14 -9.76
CA GLN A 13 8.74 -7.77 -9.82
C GLN A 13 10.11 -7.63 -9.14
N ALA A 14 10.28 -8.23 -7.94
CA ALA A 14 11.55 -8.22 -7.22
C ALA A 14 12.66 -8.98 -7.98
N GLU A 15 12.34 -10.08 -8.64
CA GLU A 15 13.27 -10.78 -9.52
C GLU A 15 13.68 -9.91 -10.73
N ALA A 16 12.70 -9.24 -11.36
CA ALA A 16 12.94 -8.37 -12.49
C ALA A 16 13.86 -7.19 -12.13
N ILE A 17 13.66 -6.58 -10.96
CA ILE A 17 14.56 -5.53 -10.46
C ILE A 17 15.96 -6.10 -10.23
N ARG A 18 16.10 -7.20 -9.50
CA ARG A 18 17.41 -7.83 -9.23
C ARG A 18 18.18 -8.24 -10.49
N ASN A 19 17.44 -8.63 -11.52
CA ASN A 19 18.03 -9.03 -12.82
C ASN A 19 18.27 -7.83 -13.76
N GLY A 20 17.88 -6.60 -13.37
CA GLY A 20 18.00 -5.41 -14.21
C GLY A 20 17.04 -5.39 -15.42
N GLU A 21 15.96 -6.17 -15.38
CA GLU A 21 14.94 -6.19 -16.43
C GLU A 21 14.06 -4.92 -16.37
N ILE A 22 13.89 -4.36 -15.18
CA ILE A 22 13.23 -3.08 -14.90
C ILE A 22 13.95 -2.42 -13.71
N SER A 23 14.01 -1.08 -13.68
CA SER A 23 14.51 -0.37 -12.52
C SER A 23 13.40 -0.20 -11.46
N SER A 24 13.80 0.01 -10.19
CA SER A 24 12.89 0.39 -9.12
C SER A 24 12.15 1.68 -9.48
N ARG A 25 12.88 2.65 -10.05
CA ARG A 25 12.32 3.92 -10.51
C ARG A 25 11.26 3.72 -11.61
N ASP A 26 11.52 2.91 -12.62
CA ASP A 26 10.56 2.66 -13.70
C ASP A 26 9.29 1.95 -13.19
N LEU A 27 9.43 1.00 -12.25
CA LEU A 27 8.28 0.35 -11.63
C LEU A 27 7.45 1.36 -10.81
N LEU A 28 8.10 2.23 -10.03
CA LEU A 28 7.42 3.28 -9.27
C LEU A 28 6.64 4.23 -10.19
N GLU A 29 7.28 4.74 -11.27
CA GLU A 29 6.62 5.65 -12.20
C GLU A 29 5.45 4.98 -12.94
N LEU A 30 5.57 3.68 -13.25
CA LEU A 30 4.46 2.90 -13.79
C LEU A 30 3.26 2.89 -12.83
N LEU A 31 3.49 2.63 -11.55
CA LEU A 31 2.42 2.61 -10.54
C LEU A 31 1.84 4.00 -10.30
N ILE A 32 2.67 5.05 -10.26
CA ILE A 32 2.22 6.44 -10.15
C ILE A 32 1.31 6.82 -11.33
N ALA A 33 1.71 6.54 -12.55
CA ALA A 33 0.90 6.83 -13.74
C ALA A 33 -0.45 6.10 -13.70
N ARG A 34 -0.49 4.88 -13.17
CA ARG A 34 -1.74 4.15 -12.96
C ARG A 34 -2.60 4.78 -11.86
N VAL A 35 -1.99 5.21 -10.76
CA VAL A 35 -2.71 5.95 -9.70
C VAL A 35 -3.32 7.22 -10.30
N GLU A 36 -2.58 8.01 -11.05
CA GLU A 36 -3.07 9.24 -11.68
C GLU A 36 -4.26 8.99 -12.63
N THR A 37 -4.25 7.86 -13.33
CA THR A 37 -5.27 7.54 -14.34
C THR A 37 -6.50 6.86 -13.76
N ILE A 38 -6.34 5.95 -12.79
CA ILE A 38 -7.40 5.04 -12.33
C ILE A 38 -7.97 5.50 -10.98
N ASN A 39 -7.12 6.03 -10.10
CA ASN A 39 -7.54 6.35 -8.75
C ASN A 39 -8.61 7.46 -8.62
N PRO A 40 -8.73 8.44 -9.55
CA PRO A 40 -9.83 9.40 -9.49
C PRO A 40 -11.23 8.77 -9.44
N ASP A 41 -11.43 7.66 -10.14
CA ASP A 41 -12.71 6.93 -10.17
C ASP A 41 -12.78 5.84 -9.09
N LEU A 42 -11.62 5.35 -8.60
CA LEU A 42 -11.54 4.24 -7.64
C LEU A 42 -11.47 4.73 -6.18
N ASN A 43 -10.77 5.83 -5.95
CA ASN A 43 -10.50 6.42 -4.63
C ASN A 43 -9.89 5.44 -3.61
N ALA A 44 -8.92 4.65 -4.06
CA ALA A 44 -8.22 3.68 -3.22
C ALA A 44 -7.01 4.27 -2.50
N VAL A 45 -6.21 5.10 -3.19
CA VAL A 45 -5.01 5.78 -2.65
C VAL A 45 -5.36 7.21 -2.28
N ILE A 46 -5.12 7.60 -1.02
CA ILE A 46 -5.61 8.86 -0.43
C ILE A 46 -4.51 9.83 0.00
N THR A 47 -3.27 9.37 0.07
CA THR A 47 -2.09 10.19 0.40
C THR A 47 -0.92 9.64 -0.39
N LEU A 48 -0.09 10.51 -0.95
CA LEU A 48 1.10 10.16 -1.72
C LEU A 48 2.32 10.93 -1.22
N ASP A 49 3.48 10.24 -1.21
CA ASP A 49 4.81 10.84 -1.09
C ASP A 49 5.60 10.54 -2.36
N LEU A 50 5.41 11.33 -3.39
CA LEU A 50 6.05 11.09 -4.69
C LEU A 50 7.52 11.47 -4.70
N GLU A 51 7.91 12.55 -4.00
CA GLU A 51 9.31 13.02 -3.99
C GLU A 51 10.20 12.07 -3.17
N GLY A 52 9.77 11.71 -1.95
CA GLY A 52 10.49 10.77 -1.10
C GLY A 52 10.61 9.40 -1.76
N ALA A 53 9.52 8.88 -2.32
CA ALA A 53 9.52 7.59 -3.01
C ALA A 53 10.44 7.57 -4.24
N ARG A 54 10.46 8.64 -5.03
CA ARG A 54 11.37 8.77 -6.17
C ARG A 54 12.83 8.76 -5.76
N SER A 55 13.16 9.49 -4.69
CA SER A 55 14.53 9.49 -4.13
C SER A 55 14.97 8.12 -3.67
N LEU A 56 14.09 7.40 -2.94
CA LEU A 56 14.37 6.04 -2.48
C LEU A 56 14.48 5.03 -3.62
N ALA A 57 13.70 5.20 -4.69
CA ALA A 57 13.78 4.33 -5.87
C ALA A 57 15.10 4.54 -6.63
N ASP A 58 15.54 5.79 -6.80
CA ASP A 58 16.83 6.10 -7.40
C ASP A 58 18.00 5.55 -6.56
N GLU A 59 17.89 5.67 -5.22
CA GLU A 59 18.88 5.08 -4.30
C GLU A 59 18.91 3.56 -4.40
N ALA A 60 17.76 2.89 -4.46
CA ALA A 60 17.69 1.45 -4.63
C ALA A 60 18.35 1.00 -5.94
N ASP A 61 18.11 1.72 -7.04
CA ASP A 61 18.76 1.42 -8.33
C ASP A 61 20.29 1.61 -8.29
N VAL A 62 20.78 2.59 -7.54
CA VAL A 62 22.23 2.79 -7.32
C VAL A 62 22.80 1.67 -6.46
N ASN A 63 22.14 1.33 -5.35
CA ASN A 63 22.57 0.27 -4.45
C ASN A 63 22.63 -1.08 -5.17
N LEU A 64 21.64 -1.41 -6.00
CA LEU A 64 21.64 -2.63 -6.81
C LEU A 64 22.86 -2.71 -7.73
N LYS A 65 23.22 -1.61 -8.41
CA LYS A 65 24.41 -1.55 -9.29
C LYS A 65 25.73 -1.77 -8.53
N ASN A 66 25.78 -1.37 -7.26
CA ASN A 66 26.92 -1.56 -6.37
C ASN A 66 26.97 -2.97 -5.74
N GLY A 67 25.91 -3.77 -5.88
CA GLY A 67 25.77 -5.07 -5.25
C GLY A 67 25.16 -5.02 -3.83
N ASP A 68 24.69 -3.85 -3.39
CA ASP A 68 24.17 -3.59 -2.04
C ASP A 68 22.66 -3.81 -2.00
N VAL A 69 22.21 -5.06 -2.08
CA VAL A 69 20.79 -5.42 -2.00
C VAL A 69 20.32 -5.39 -0.54
N VAL A 70 19.39 -4.51 -0.20
CA VAL A 70 18.90 -4.32 1.18
C VAL A 70 18.13 -5.54 1.70
N GLY A 71 17.28 -6.16 0.87
CA GLY A 71 16.46 -7.30 1.32
C GLY A 71 15.58 -7.88 0.21
N PRO A 72 14.65 -8.79 0.56
CA PRO A 72 13.79 -9.47 -0.42
C PRO A 72 12.85 -8.52 -1.18
N LEU A 73 12.52 -7.36 -0.62
CA LEU A 73 11.65 -6.34 -1.21
C LEU A 73 12.44 -5.16 -1.77
N HIS A 74 13.74 -5.29 -2.00
CA HIS A 74 14.61 -4.24 -2.49
C HIS A 74 14.01 -3.51 -3.70
N GLY A 75 13.73 -2.22 -3.53
CA GLY A 75 13.23 -1.35 -4.57
C GLY A 75 11.76 -1.57 -4.98
N ILE A 76 10.98 -2.35 -4.22
CA ILE A 76 9.57 -2.61 -4.51
C ILE A 76 8.68 -1.47 -3.99
N PRO A 77 7.94 -0.73 -4.86
CA PRO A 77 7.02 0.30 -4.44
C PRO A 77 5.72 -0.30 -3.90
N ILE A 78 5.29 0.19 -2.74
CA ILE A 78 4.07 -0.27 -2.06
C ILE A 78 3.26 0.89 -1.50
N THR A 79 1.98 0.63 -1.25
CA THR A 79 1.13 1.45 -0.40
C THR A 79 0.89 0.77 0.93
N ILE A 80 0.43 1.53 1.92
CA ILE A 80 0.14 1.06 3.29
C ILE A 80 -1.24 1.56 3.70
N LYS A 81 -2.06 0.69 4.30
CA LYS A 81 -3.34 1.10 4.87
C LYS A 81 -3.16 2.26 5.84
N ASP A 82 -4.03 3.27 5.74
CA ASP A 82 -3.90 4.51 6.53
C ASP A 82 -4.20 4.33 8.04
N ALA A 83 -4.48 3.11 8.49
CA ALA A 83 -4.52 2.73 9.90
C ALA A 83 -3.14 2.49 10.53
N LEU A 84 -2.07 2.44 9.74
CA LEU A 84 -0.73 2.14 10.22
C LEU A 84 0.12 3.42 10.16
N GLU A 85 0.68 3.80 11.30
CA GLU A 85 1.58 4.95 11.39
C GLU A 85 2.77 4.76 10.45
N THR A 86 3.03 5.78 9.64
CA THR A 86 4.16 5.82 8.71
C THR A 86 4.92 7.11 8.94
N GLU A 87 6.17 7.01 9.38
CA GLU A 87 7.00 8.16 9.71
C GLU A 87 7.06 9.16 8.56
N GLY A 88 6.80 10.44 8.87
CA GLY A 88 6.82 11.55 7.91
C GLY A 88 5.64 11.59 6.93
N LEU A 89 4.79 10.56 6.90
CA LEU A 89 3.64 10.49 6.00
C LEU A 89 2.33 10.51 6.77
N ARG A 90 1.44 11.43 6.39
CA ARG A 90 0.14 11.58 7.04
C ARG A 90 -0.57 10.24 7.20
N SER A 91 -1.00 9.93 8.44
CA SER A 91 -1.67 8.69 8.82
C SER A 91 -2.85 9.02 9.73
N THR A 92 -4.07 8.78 9.26
CA THR A 92 -5.28 9.35 9.89
C THR A 92 -6.21 8.32 10.54
N GLY A 93 -6.07 7.04 10.20
CA GLY A 93 -7.05 6.03 10.61
C GLY A 93 -8.46 6.30 10.07
N GLY A 94 -8.62 7.15 9.03
CA GLY A 94 -9.91 7.61 8.52
C GLY A 94 -10.66 8.54 9.49
N ALA A 95 -10.00 9.04 10.53
CA ALA A 95 -10.57 9.85 11.59
C ALA A 95 -10.26 11.34 11.40
N THR A 96 -11.30 12.19 11.35
CA THR A 96 -11.18 13.63 11.10
C THR A 96 -10.32 14.35 12.14
N GLU A 97 -10.30 13.88 13.38
CA GLU A 97 -9.47 14.38 14.48
C GLU A 97 -7.96 14.18 14.24
N LEU A 98 -7.59 13.22 13.37
CA LEU A 98 -6.21 12.94 12.97
C LEU A 98 -5.86 13.46 11.56
N HIS A 99 -6.67 14.37 10.99
CA HIS A 99 -6.46 14.83 9.61
C HIS A 99 -5.08 15.45 9.33
N ASN A 100 -4.39 15.97 10.36
CA ASN A 100 -3.04 16.52 10.28
C ASN A 100 -2.00 15.66 11.00
N ASN A 101 -2.35 14.42 11.39
CA ASN A 101 -1.41 13.57 12.11
C ASN A 101 -0.30 13.09 11.16
N ILE A 102 0.94 13.50 11.47
CA ILE A 102 2.17 13.02 10.82
C ILE A 102 2.98 12.30 11.88
N PRO A 103 3.02 10.97 11.87
CA PRO A 103 3.76 10.20 12.85
C PRO A 103 5.27 10.49 12.81
N SER A 104 5.91 10.45 13.96
CA SER A 104 7.37 10.57 14.12
C SER A 104 8.08 9.22 14.15
N LYS A 105 7.33 8.12 13.97
CA LYS A 105 7.83 6.74 13.94
C LYS A 105 6.95 5.88 13.06
N ASP A 106 7.55 4.88 12.46
CA ASP A 106 6.81 3.84 11.76
C ASP A 106 6.11 2.87 12.73
N ALA A 107 4.95 2.38 12.33
CA ALA A 107 4.38 1.17 12.91
C ALA A 107 5.37 0.01 12.75
N GLY A 108 5.38 -0.93 13.69
CA GLY A 108 6.37 -2.02 13.66
C GLY A 108 6.38 -2.82 12.36
N VAL A 109 5.21 -3.05 11.75
CA VAL A 109 5.12 -3.74 10.46
C VAL A 109 5.61 -2.87 9.30
N VAL A 110 5.43 -1.55 9.38
CA VAL A 110 5.91 -0.59 8.36
C VAL A 110 7.43 -0.52 8.39
N ALA A 111 8.03 -0.42 9.58
CA ALA A 111 9.48 -0.50 9.74
C ALA A 111 10.04 -1.80 9.14
N ALA A 112 9.43 -2.94 9.43
CA ALA A 112 9.88 -4.24 8.93
C ALA A 112 9.84 -4.34 7.39
N VAL A 113 8.81 -3.82 6.71
CA VAL A 113 8.79 -3.86 5.24
C VAL A 113 9.77 -2.87 4.62
N LYS A 114 10.01 -1.70 5.23
CA LYS A 114 11.06 -0.76 4.82
C LYS A 114 12.46 -1.38 5.01
N GLU A 115 12.73 -2.03 6.13
CA GLU A 115 13.97 -2.78 6.38
C GLU A 115 14.19 -3.92 5.36
N ALA A 116 13.10 -4.53 4.87
CA ALA A 116 13.17 -5.51 3.79
C ALA A 116 13.43 -4.88 2.41
N GLY A 117 13.47 -3.55 2.30
CA GLY A 117 13.79 -2.79 1.10
C GLY A 117 12.57 -2.27 0.31
N ALA A 118 11.36 -2.36 0.85
CA ALA A 118 10.17 -1.80 0.20
C ALA A 118 10.15 -0.27 0.29
N ILE A 119 9.58 0.36 -0.74
CA ILE A 119 9.44 1.82 -0.85
C ILE A 119 7.96 2.18 -0.65
N VAL A 120 7.64 2.81 0.47
CA VAL A 120 6.28 3.27 0.74
C VAL A 120 6.04 4.58 0.01
N PHE A 121 5.15 4.59 -0.98
CA PHE A 121 4.85 5.79 -1.77
C PHE A 121 3.45 6.38 -1.51
N GLY A 122 2.62 5.71 -0.70
CA GLY A 122 1.29 6.22 -0.41
C GLY A 122 0.52 5.45 0.66
N LYS A 123 -0.65 6.00 0.99
CA LYS A 123 -1.59 5.43 1.96
C LYS A 123 -2.90 5.10 1.28
N THR A 124 -3.56 4.02 1.74
CA THR A 124 -4.84 3.57 1.18
C THR A 124 -6.02 3.78 2.12
N ASN A 125 -7.18 4.00 1.52
CA ASN A 125 -8.41 4.37 2.19
C ASN A 125 -9.00 3.23 3.05
N LEU A 126 -9.74 3.64 4.09
CA LEU A 126 -10.35 2.75 5.08
C LEU A 126 -11.56 3.47 5.71
N PRO A 127 -12.48 2.79 6.41
CA PRO A 127 -13.46 3.45 7.25
C PRO A 127 -12.81 4.02 8.52
N ARG A 128 -13.43 5.03 9.10
CA ARG A 128 -12.99 5.64 10.36
C ARG A 128 -12.71 4.57 11.42
N TRP A 129 -11.51 4.61 12.02
CA TRP A 129 -11.02 3.66 13.04
C TRP A 129 -11.13 2.19 12.62
N SER A 130 -11.07 1.91 11.32
CA SER A 130 -11.24 0.54 10.80
C SER A 130 -12.59 -0.13 11.22
N GLY A 131 -13.60 0.66 11.55
CA GLY A 131 -14.83 0.21 12.22
C GLY A 131 -15.95 -0.27 11.29
N ASP A 132 -15.74 -0.42 9.99
CA ASP A 132 -16.75 -0.85 9.03
C ASP A 132 -16.19 -1.81 7.99
N ILE A 133 -17.10 -2.46 7.25
CA ILE A 133 -16.80 -3.32 6.10
C ILE A 133 -16.90 -2.58 4.75
N GLN A 134 -17.07 -1.26 4.77
CA GLN A 134 -17.01 -0.35 3.63
C GLN A 134 -15.88 0.67 3.83
N ALA A 135 -15.00 0.81 2.84
CA ALA A 135 -13.92 1.80 2.87
C ALA A 135 -14.46 3.20 2.55
N PHE A 136 -15.07 3.81 3.55
CA PHE A 136 -15.61 5.16 3.52
C PHE A 136 -15.22 5.94 4.77
N ASN A 137 -14.86 7.18 4.61
CA ASN A 137 -14.78 8.16 5.69
C ASN A 137 -15.08 9.58 5.18
N GLU A 138 -15.34 10.50 6.11
CA GLU A 138 -15.76 11.87 5.79
C GLU A 138 -14.67 12.72 5.11
N MET A 139 -13.40 12.40 5.31
CA MET A 139 -12.28 13.17 4.75
C MET A 139 -11.99 12.83 3.30
N PHE A 140 -12.03 11.55 2.98
CA PHE A 140 -11.56 11.05 1.68
C PHE A 140 -12.70 10.47 0.83
N GLY A 141 -13.89 10.26 1.39
CA GLY A 141 -15.02 9.66 0.67
C GLY A 141 -14.90 8.15 0.56
N THR A 142 -15.57 7.60 -0.44
CA THR A 142 -15.78 6.17 -0.65
C THR A 142 -14.79 5.60 -1.65
N THR A 143 -14.17 4.47 -1.30
CA THR A 143 -13.51 3.60 -2.28
C THR A 143 -14.54 2.67 -2.89
N VAL A 144 -14.51 2.50 -4.22
CA VAL A 144 -15.39 1.57 -4.92
C VAL A 144 -14.67 0.27 -5.27
N ASN A 145 -15.43 -0.76 -5.66
CA ASN A 145 -14.85 -2.02 -6.09
C ASN A 145 -14.30 -1.89 -7.52
N PRO A 146 -13.05 -2.29 -7.79
CA PRO A 146 -12.45 -2.14 -9.12
C PRO A 146 -13.12 -2.97 -10.24
N TRP A 147 -13.92 -3.99 -9.88
CA TRP A 147 -14.66 -4.82 -10.82
C TRP A 147 -16.05 -4.27 -11.15
N ASP A 148 -16.65 -3.54 -10.20
CA ASP A 148 -17.99 -2.98 -10.31
C ASP A 148 -18.11 -1.78 -9.37
N GLY A 149 -18.10 -0.57 -9.92
CA GLY A 149 -18.15 0.69 -9.14
C GLY A 149 -19.42 0.88 -8.31
N GLU A 150 -20.47 0.08 -8.54
CA GLU A 150 -21.69 0.07 -7.74
C GLU A 150 -21.60 -0.83 -6.50
N ARG A 151 -20.47 -1.56 -6.34
CA ARG A 151 -20.24 -2.49 -5.25
C ARG A 151 -19.18 -1.99 -4.28
N VAL A 152 -19.26 -2.49 -3.04
CA VAL A 152 -18.25 -2.24 -2.03
C VAL A 152 -16.98 -3.05 -2.31
N PRO A 153 -15.78 -2.51 -2.06
CA PRO A 153 -14.52 -3.26 -2.13
C PRO A 153 -14.33 -4.17 -0.91
N GLY A 154 -15.25 -4.12 0.05
CA GLY A 154 -15.06 -4.68 1.39
C GLY A 154 -14.28 -3.73 2.29
N GLY A 155 -14.10 -4.11 3.54
CA GLY A 155 -13.42 -3.32 4.56
C GLY A 155 -12.96 -4.17 5.75
N SER A 156 -12.19 -3.56 6.60
CA SER A 156 -11.77 -2.16 6.63
C SER A 156 -10.57 -1.85 5.70
N SER A 157 -9.82 -2.83 5.17
CA SER A 157 -8.72 -2.62 4.22
C SER A 157 -9.20 -2.58 2.77
N GLY A 158 -10.31 -1.87 2.51
CA GLY A 158 -10.94 -1.84 1.18
C GLY A 158 -10.11 -1.08 0.14
N GLY A 159 -9.52 0.06 0.52
CA GLY A 159 -8.59 0.79 -0.34
C GLY A 159 -7.35 -0.04 -0.68
N ALA A 160 -6.82 -0.80 0.28
CA ALA A 160 -5.69 -1.70 0.11
C ALA A 160 -5.98 -2.77 -0.96
N ALA A 161 -7.08 -3.51 -0.81
CA ALA A 161 -7.46 -4.56 -1.75
C ALA A 161 -7.81 -3.99 -3.14
N ALA A 162 -8.49 -2.85 -3.19
CA ALA A 162 -8.82 -2.17 -4.44
C ALA A 162 -7.56 -1.70 -5.17
N ALA A 163 -6.57 -1.13 -4.45
CA ALA A 163 -5.30 -0.69 -5.03
C ALA A 163 -4.52 -1.85 -5.65
N VAL A 164 -4.37 -2.97 -4.94
CA VAL A 164 -3.68 -4.16 -5.47
C VAL A 164 -4.43 -4.74 -6.66
N SER A 165 -5.76 -4.88 -6.57
CA SER A 165 -6.59 -5.44 -7.64
C SER A 165 -6.52 -4.60 -8.93
N ALA A 166 -6.46 -3.28 -8.79
CA ALA A 166 -6.34 -2.36 -9.91
C ALA A 166 -4.89 -2.18 -10.39
N GLY A 167 -3.89 -2.84 -9.79
CA GLY A 167 -2.48 -2.68 -10.12
C GLY A 167 -1.93 -1.30 -9.82
N LEU A 168 -2.35 -0.68 -8.72
CA LEU A 168 -1.84 0.60 -8.23
C LEU A 168 -0.72 0.43 -7.19
N SER A 169 -0.52 -0.76 -6.68
CA SER A 169 0.50 -1.10 -5.70
C SER A 169 0.99 -2.53 -5.94
N SER A 170 2.28 -2.77 -5.73
CA SER A 170 2.88 -4.10 -5.90
C SER A 170 2.35 -5.12 -4.90
N PHE A 171 2.18 -4.70 -3.65
CA PHE A 171 1.42 -5.38 -2.59
C PHE A 171 1.04 -4.35 -1.52
N GLU A 172 0.36 -4.79 -0.46
CA GLU A 172 -0.18 -3.89 0.54
C GLU A 172 -0.15 -4.50 1.94
N ILE A 173 -0.03 -3.66 2.96
CA ILE A 173 -0.17 -4.05 4.35
C ILE A 173 -1.50 -3.51 4.89
N GLY A 174 -2.48 -4.39 5.02
CA GLY A 174 -3.74 -4.12 5.68
C GLY A 174 -3.73 -4.51 7.16
N THR A 175 -4.90 -4.43 7.80
CA THR A 175 -5.13 -4.88 9.18
C THR A 175 -6.39 -5.74 9.26
N ASP A 176 -6.43 -6.73 10.16
CA ASP A 176 -7.56 -7.66 10.25
C ASP A 176 -7.81 -8.09 11.71
N ILE A 177 -8.81 -7.50 12.34
CA ILE A 177 -9.32 -7.93 13.64
C ILE A 177 -10.42 -8.99 13.42
N GLY A 178 -11.41 -8.69 12.58
CA GLY A 178 -12.60 -9.52 12.36
C GLY A 178 -12.86 -9.92 10.91
N GLY A 179 -11.87 -9.78 9.99
CA GLY A 179 -12.02 -10.08 8.57
C GLY A 179 -11.53 -8.96 7.64
N SER A 180 -10.95 -7.89 8.20
CA SER A 180 -10.65 -6.65 7.47
C SER A 180 -9.52 -6.73 6.44
N ILE A 181 -8.80 -7.85 6.30
CA ILE A 181 -7.98 -8.21 5.13
C ILE A 181 -8.77 -9.19 4.26
N ARG A 182 -9.34 -10.21 4.85
CA ARG A 182 -9.95 -11.36 4.15
C ARG A 182 -11.20 -10.98 3.36
N PHE A 183 -12.09 -10.16 3.94
CA PHE A 183 -13.29 -9.68 3.22
C PHE A 183 -12.94 -8.86 1.98
N PRO A 184 -12.15 -7.76 2.09
CA PRO A 184 -11.83 -6.99 0.90
C PRO A 184 -10.98 -7.76 -0.10
N ALA A 185 -10.08 -8.64 0.33
CA ALA A 185 -9.35 -9.51 -0.59
C ALA A 185 -10.29 -10.41 -1.41
N SER A 186 -11.30 -11.01 -0.76
CA SER A 186 -12.31 -11.82 -1.44
C SER A 186 -13.16 -10.99 -2.40
N PHE A 187 -13.56 -9.76 -2.01
CA PHE A 187 -14.44 -8.90 -2.82
C PHE A 187 -13.72 -8.30 -4.03
N CYS A 188 -12.42 -8.02 -3.90
CA CYS A 188 -11.60 -7.46 -4.97
C CYS A 188 -10.83 -8.52 -5.77
N GLY A 189 -10.95 -9.81 -5.42
CA GLY A 189 -10.32 -10.90 -6.18
C GLY A 189 -8.79 -10.96 -6.03
N VAL A 190 -8.26 -10.62 -4.85
CA VAL A 190 -6.83 -10.68 -4.54
C VAL A 190 -6.55 -11.64 -3.38
N PHE A 191 -5.29 -12.05 -3.21
CA PHE A 191 -4.90 -12.86 -2.06
C PHE A 191 -4.85 -12.02 -0.79
N GLY A 192 -5.54 -12.47 0.26
CA GLY A 192 -5.49 -11.87 1.60
C GLY A 192 -4.91 -12.85 2.61
N HIS A 193 -3.82 -12.47 3.26
CA HIS A 193 -3.19 -13.27 4.30
C HIS A 193 -3.29 -12.58 5.66
N LYS A 194 -3.95 -13.23 6.60
CA LYS A 194 -3.97 -12.85 8.01
C LYS A 194 -3.15 -13.85 8.81
N PRO A 195 -1.95 -13.47 9.31
CA PRO A 195 -1.11 -14.36 10.10
C PRO A 195 -1.73 -14.70 11.45
N SER A 196 -1.15 -15.67 12.16
CA SER A 196 -1.50 -15.97 13.54
C SER A 196 -1.21 -14.77 14.43
N TRP A 197 -1.98 -14.63 15.51
CA TRP A 197 -1.78 -13.58 16.49
C TRP A 197 -0.35 -13.61 17.07
N GLY A 198 0.27 -12.44 17.18
CA GLY A 198 1.60 -12.26 17.76
C GLY A 198 2.78 -12.50 16.79
N VAL A 199 2.53 -12.94 15.53
CA VAL A 199 3.59 -13.10 14.53
C VAL A 199 4.02 -11.75 13.96
N VAL A 200 3.08 -10.83 13.76
CA VAL A 200 3.33 -9.46 13.28
C VAL A 200 3.07 -8.48 14.41
N PRO A 201 3.97 -7.51 14.66
CA PRO A 201 3.76 -6.52 15.71
C PRO A 201 2.56 -5.62 15.39
N SER A 202 1.79 -5.25 16.43
CA SER A 202 0.65 -4.34 16.33
C SER A 202 0.95 -2.90 16.77
N THR A 203 2.19 -2.59 17.12
CA THR A 203 2.59 -1.23 17.52
C THR A 203 2.43 -0.25 16.37
N GLY A 204 1.87 0.95 16.65
CA GLY A 204 1.63 1.98 15.64
C GLY A 204 0.37 1.74 14.78
N TYR A 205 -0.53 0.87 15.23
CA TYR A 205 -1.87 0.76 14.67
C TYR A 205 -2.78 1.83 15.30
N LEU A 206 -3.36 2.66 14.43
CA LEU A 206 -4.31 3.70 14.83
C LEU A 206 -5.69 3.06 15.04
N ASP A 207 -5.99 2.80 16.27
CA ASP A 207 -7.30 2.37 16.76
C ASP A 207 -7.79 3.30 17.88
N HIS A 208 -9.00 3.03 18.38
CA HIS A 208 -9.70 3.87 19.33
C HIS A 208 -9.44 3.39 20.77
#